data_2c4b0b03859fa05814efc1ca54630f28
#
_entry.id   2c4b0b03859fa05814efc1ca54630f28
#
_cell.length_a   1.000
_cell.length_b   1.000
_cell.length_c   1.000
_cell.angle_alpha   90.00
_cell.angle_beta   90.00
_cell.angle_gamma   90.00
#
_symmetry.space_group_name_H-M   'P 1'
#
loop_
_entity.id
_entity.type
_entity.pdbx_description
1 polymer ?
#
loop_
_entity_poly.entity_id
_entity_poly.type
_entity_poly.pdbx_seq_one_letter_code
_entity_poly.pdbx_strand_id
1 'polypeptide(L)'
;MPGAPLYYRTDGVYRGDAPYWHDVETLPWARRLLAQWPAIRDEYERNVRAGRDRVIDVFNPAGPSVPGWRSVNFQTYLWRYHRARQEYPVTVGVLDEIPGLLSAFINVLEPHSSVPPHQGDSNAIMRVHLGLHVPAGDCALRVGPETRQCGNGTLMAFCDAHDHTSWNKTDAQRVVLVLDVVDPAYARRKHWICANVLSATAVVWLEARLARFRRTAAAELHKSGKTLPLPQPIRTALRRALGIPLFLWLPLQRRLGKRPFTTSPRPSPAADSPSS
;
A
#
# COMPACT_ATOMS: atom_id res chain seq x y z
N MET A 1 -14.56 23.01 -8.62
CA MET A 1 -14.54 23.38 -7.19
C MET A 1 -13.10 23.22 -6.70
N PRO A 2 -12.56 24.09 -5.83
CA PRO A 2 -11.32 23.76 -5.16
C PRO A 2 -11.56 22.45 -4.39
N GLY A 3 -10.71 21.44 -4.62
CA GLY A 3 -10.84 20.16 -3.95
C GLY A 3 -10.81 20.30 -2.43
N ALA A 4 -11.40 19.35 -1.72
CA ALA A 4 -11.37 19.30 -0.26
C ALA A 4 -9.92 19.47 0.26
N PRO A 5 -9.72 19.95 1.50
CA PRO A 5 -8.39 20.07 2.08
C PRO A 5 -7.67 18.72 2.03
N LEU A 6 -6.39 18.74 1.61
CA LEU A 6 -5.58 17.53 1.57
C LEU A 6 -5.30 17.03 2.98
N TYR A 7 -5.66 15.79 3.23
CA TYR A 7 -5.29 15.03 4.41
C TYR A 7 -4.06 14.17 4.15
N TYR A 8 -3.22 14.03 5.15
CA TYR A 8 -2.13 13.07 5.21
C TYR A 8 -2.10 12.39 6.59
N ARG A 9 -1.61 11.15 6.65
CA ARG A 9 -1.54 10.35 7.88
C ARG A 9 -0.98 11.09 9.11
N THR A 10 -0.12 12.08 8.92
CA THR A 10 0.41 12.92 10.01
C THR A 10 -0.58 13.97 10.53
N ASP A 11 -1.69 14.19 9.85
CA ASP A 11 -2.65 15.24 10.20
C ASP A 11 -3.71 14.75 11.24
N GLY A 12 -3.54 13.52 11.76
CA GLY A 12 -4.43 12.91 12.73
C GLY A 12 -5.47 11.99 12.11
N VAL A 13 -6.66 11.91 12.67
CA VAL A 13 -7.75 11.08 12.17
C VAL A 13 -8.47 11.81 11.04
N TYR A 14 -8.62 11.16 9.88
CA TYR A 14 -9.43 11.67 8.79
C TYR A 14 -10.91 11.69 9.17
N ARG A 15 -11.56 12.84 9.01
CA ARG A 15 -12.97 13.08 9.28
C ARG A 15 -13.67 13.82 8.14
N GLY A 16 -13.08 13.75 6.94
CA GLY A 16 -13.66 14.40 5.76
C GLY A 16 -14.81 13.61 5.18
N ASP A 17 -15.44 14.20 4.20
CA ASP A 17 -16.68 13.77 3.52
C ASP A 17 -16.43 13.13 2.14
N ALA A 18 -15.18 12.75 1.82
CA ALA A 18 -14.92 12.01 0.60
C ALA A 18 -15.77 10.73 0.56
N PRO A 19 -16.25 10.29 -0.62
CA PRO A 19 -17.03 9.07 -0.72
C PRO A 19 -16.22 7.87 -0.23
N TYR A 20 -16.86 6.94 0.48
CA TYR A 20 -16.20 5.68 0.87
C TYR A 20 -15.77 4.90 -0.36
N TRP A 21 -16.65 4.77 -1.34
CA TRP A 21 -16.44 4.01 -2.56
C TRP A 21 -16.54 4.90 -3.80
N HIS A 22 -15.71 4.61 -4.79
CA HIS A 22 -15.79 5.22 -6.11
C HIS A 22 -16.48 4.25 -7.07
N ASP A 23 -17.24 4.78 -8.01
CA ASP A 23 -17.81 3.99 -9.08
C ASP A 23 -16.70 3.66 -10.11
N VAL A 24 -16.37 2.38 -10.19
CA VAL A 24 -15.30 1.89 -11.09
C VAL A 24 -15.65 2.03 -12.56
N GLU A 25 -16.93 2.08 -12.91
CA GLU A 25 -17.37 2.24 -14.31
C GLU A 25 -17.08 3.65 -14.85
N THR A 26 -16.95 4.62 -13.96
CA THR A 26 -16.58 5.99 -14.31
C THR A 26 -15.07 6.15 -14.59
N LEU A 27 -14.27 5.12 -14.33
CA LEU A 27 -12.82 5.13 -14.53
C LEU A 27 -12.47 4.66 -15.95
N PRO A 28 -11.96 5.53 -16.83
CA PRO A 28 -11.75 5.18 -18.25
C PRO A 28 -10.84 3.96 -18.49
N TRP A 29 -9.90 3.73 -17.56
CA TRP A 29 -8.93 2.63 -17.61
C TRP A 29 -9.43 1.33 -16.95
N ALA A 30 -10.50 1.37 -16.15
CA ALA A 30 -11.00 0.21 -15.39
C ALA A 30 -11.44 -0.94 -16.30
N ARG A 31 -12.15 -0.63 -17.39
CA ARG A 31 -12.59 -1.64 -18.36
C ARG A 31 -11.41 -2.40 -18.97
N ARG A 32 -10.33 -1.69 -19.32
CA ARG A 32 -9.12 -2.33 -19.87
C ARG A 32 -8.41 -3.18 -18.83
N LEU A 33 -8.28 -2.69 -17.59
CA LEU A 33 -7.73 -3.46 -16.48
C LEU A 33 -8.53 -4.76 -16.25
N LEU A 34 -9.86 -4.66 -16.24
CA LEU A 34 -10.76 -5.82 -16.12
C LEU A 34 -10.61 -6.80 -17.29
N ALA A 35 -10.46 -6.32 -18.52
CA ALA A 35 -10.24 -7.19 -19.67
C ALA A 35 -8.91 -7.97 -19.59
N GLN A 36 -7.93 -7.45 -18.87
CA GLN A 36 -6.59 -8.06 -18.71
C GLN A 36 -6.43 -8.88 -17.43
N TRP A 37 -7.42 -8.90 -16.53
CA TRP A 37 -7.26 -9.58 -15.25
C TRP A 37 -6.89 -11.07 -15.38
N PRO A 38 -7.42 -11.86 -16.34
CA PRO A 38 -7.01 -13.26 -16.49
C PRO A 38 -5.53 -13.39 -16.85
N ALA A 39 -5.03 -12.54 -17.75
CA ALA A 39 -3.62 -12.55 -18.15
C ALA A 39 -2.68 -12.13 -17.00
N ILE A 40 -3.10 -11.16 -16.19
CA ILE A 40 -2.39 -10.72 -14.98
C ILE A 40 -2.35 -11.86 -13.94
N ARG A 41 -3.49 -12.52 -13.69
CA ARG A 41 -3.57 -13.68 -12.80
C ARG A 41 -2.66 -14.81 -13.27
N ASP A 42 -2.74 -15.18 -14.53
CA ASP A 42 -1.97 -16.28 -15.12
C ASP A 42 -0.45 -15.98 -15.08
N GLU A 43 -0.06 -14.69 -15.23
CA GLU A 43 1.33 -14.29 -15.05
C GLU A 43 1.79 -14.45 -13.61
N TYR A 44 0.98 -14.03 -12.63
CA TYR A 44 1.27 -14.24 -11.21
C TYR A 44 1.44 -15.74 -10.90
N GLU A 45 0.50 -16.60 -11.31
CA GLU A 45 0.56 -18.03 -11.08
C GLU A 45 1.79 -18.68 -11.72
N ARG A 46 2.16 -18.29 -12.94
CA ARG A 46 3.41 -18.75 -13.58
C ARG A 46 4.64 -18.38 -12.75
N ASN A 47 4.69 -17.17 -12.21
CA ASN A 47 5.80 -16.72 -11.38
C ASN A 47 5.86 -17.46 -10.04
N VAL A 48 4.71 -17.74 -9.42
CA VAL A 48 4.63 -18.58 -8.21
C VAL A 48 5.19 -19.97 -8.50
N ARG A 49 4.69 -20.66 -9.54
CA ARG A 49 5.17 -22.00 -9.94
C ARG A 49 6.67 -22.03 -10.26
N ALA A 50 7.21 -20.91 -10.74
CA ALA A 50 8.64 -20.78 -11.06
C ALA A 50 9.49 -20.31 -9.87
N GLY A 51 8.93 -20.12 -8.68
CA GLY A 51 9.62 -19.56 -7.52
C GLY A 51 10.11 -18.12 -7.71
N ARG A 52 9.43 -17.34 -8.53
CA ARG A 52 9.78 -15.96 -8.88
C ARG A 52 8.76 -14.92 -8.39
N ASP A 53 7.82 -15.31 -7.58
CA ASP A 53 6.75 -14.44 -7.07
C ASP A 53 7.26 -13.29 -6.20
N ARG A 54 8.45 -13.43 -5.59
CA ARG A 54 9.13 -12.34 -4.87
C ARG A 54 8.30 -11.66 -3.80
N VAL A 55 7.40 -12.40 -3.18
CA VAL A 55 6.61 -11.85 -2.06
C VAL A 55 7.50 -11.51 -0.87
N ILE A 56 7.27 -10.34 -0.31
CA ILE A 56 7.93 -9.86 0.90
C ILE A 56 6.87 -9.38 1.89
N ASP A 57 7.20 -9.38 3.18
CA ASP A 57 6.31 -8.79 4.19
C ASP A 57 6.03 -7.33 3.87
N VAL A 58 4.77 -6.94 4.01
CA VAL A 58 4.37 -5.54 3.79
C VAL A 58 5.05 -4.65 4.83
N PHE A 59 5.72 -3.62 4.35
CA PHE A 59 6.40 -2.66 5.21
C PHE A 59 5.40 -1.87 6.06
N ASN A 60 5.55 -1.97 7.38
CA ASN A 60 4.79 -1.16 8.33
C ASN A 60 5.70 -0.11 8.97
N PRO A 61 5.55 1.19 8.65
CA PRO A 61 6.39 2.24 9.22
C PRO A 61 6.20 2.42 10.72
N ALA A 62 5.03 2.06 11.26
CA ALA A 62 4.69 2.25 12.67
C ALA A 62 5.15 1.09 13.57
N GLY A 63 5.49 -0.08 13.00
CA GLY A 63 5.80 -1.24 13.82
C GLY A 63 6.28 -2.46 13.02
N PRO A 64 6.11 -3.66 13.56
CA PRO A 64 6.39 -4.90 12.84
C PRO A 64 5.41 -5.10 11.68
N SER A 65 5.82 -5.88 10.69
CA SER A 65 4.93 -6.34 9.62
C SER A 65 3.74 -7.11 10.20
N VAL A 66 2.59 -7.02 9.54
CA VAL A 66 1.41 -7.80 9.93
C VAL A 66 1.61 -9.23 9.45
N PRO A 67 1.53 -10.23 10.35
CA PRO A 67 1.69 -11.63 9.97
C PRO A 67 0.67 -12.04 8.90
N GLY A 68 1.13 -12.82 7.93
CA GLY A 68 0.27 -13.32 6.85
C GLY A 68 -0.10 -12.27 5.79
N TRP A 69 0.46 -11.07 5.84
CA TRP A 69 0.26 -10.04 4.82
C TRP A 69 1.56 -9.76 4.07
N ARG A 70 1.64 -10.21 2.81
CA ARG A 70 2.83 -10.10 1.95
C ARG A 70 2.51 -9.41 0.64
N SER A 71 3.52 -8.92 -0.07
CA SER A 71 3.34 -8.24 -1.36
C SER A 71 4.46 -8.48 -2.35
N VAL A 72 4.11 -8.38 -3.64
CA VAL A 72 5.04 -8.16 -4.76
C VAL A 72 4.90 -6.71 -5.20
N ASN A 73 5.94 -5.92 -5.06
CA ASN A 73 5.87 -4.48 -5.33
C ASN A 73 6.39 -4.15 -6.74
N PHE A 74 5.59 -3.43 -7.54
CA PHE A 74 5.96 -2.91 -8.87
C PHE A 74 6.34 -1.44 -8.82
N GLN A 75 5.63 -0.67 -8.01
CA GLN A 75 5.84 0.76 -7.83
C GLN A 75 5.30 1.20 -6.46
N THR A 76 6.00 2.12 -5.80
CA THR A 76 5.56 2.78 -4.56
C THR A 76 5.79 4.28 -4.68
N TYR A 77 4.73 5.08 -4.69
CA TYR A 77 4.76 6.55 -4.82
C TYR A 77 5.74 7.04 -5.90
N LEU A 78 5.57 6.53 -7.13
CA LEU A 78 6.37 6.78 -8.32
C LEU A 78 7.76 6.11 -8.33
N TRP A 79 8.14 5.42 -7.28
CA TRP A 79 9.36 4.64 -7.23
C TRP A 79 9.16 3.24 -7.83
N ARG A 80 9.92 2.88 -8.87
CA ARG A 80 9.74 1.65 -9.63
C ARG A 80 10.70 0.54 -9.17
N TYR A 81 10.19 -0.68 -9.01
CA TYR A 81 10.96 -1.86 -8.65
C TYR A 81 11.33 -2.64 -9.91
N HIS A 82 12.51 -2.40 -10.46
CA HIS A 82 12.92 -2.92 -11.78
C HIS A 82 12.79 -4.43 -11.89
N ARG A 83 13.24 -5.19 -10.89
CA ARG A 83 13.25 -6.66 -10.95
C ARG A 83 11.83 -7.23 -11.04
N ALA A 84 10.93 -6.84 -10.16
CA ALA A 84 9.53 -7.27 -10.23
C ALA A 84 8.91 -6.87 -11.57
N ARG A 85 9.21 -5.67 -12.05
CA ARG A 85 8.72 -5.19 -13.35
C ARG A 85 9.25 -6.00 -14.54
N GLN A 86 10.43 -6.59 -14.46
CA GLN A 86 10.97 -7.50 -15.48
C GLN A 86 10.33 -8.89 -15.42
N GLU A 87 9.99 -9.37 -14.24
CA GLU A 87 9.37 -10.67 -14.02
C GLU A 87 7.86 -10.69 -14.33
N TYR A 88 7.22 -9.50 -14.40
CA TYR A 88 5.78 -9.32 -14.64
C TYR A 88 5.49 -8.37 -15.82
N PRO A 89 5.95 -8.68 -17.06
CA PRO A 89 5.81 -7.77 -18.20
C PRO A 89 4.35 -7.52 -18.62
N VAL A 90 3.46 -8.51 -18.50
CA VAL A 90 2.03 -8.36 -18.83
C VAL A 90 1.38 -7.39 -17.84
N THR A 91 1.53 -7.63 -16.55
CA THR A 91 1.01 -6.77 -15.47
C THR A 91 1.54 -5.33 -15.64
N VAL A 92 2.85 -5.19 -15.84
CA VAL A 92 3.49 -3.87 -15.99
C VAL A 92 3.01 -3.13 -17.25
N GLY A 93 2.78 -3.83 -18.35
CA GLY A 93 2.23 -3.23 -19.56
C GLY A 93 0.88 -2.57 -19.30
N VAL A 94 0.01 -3.23 -18.53
CA VAL A 94 -1.29 -2.67 -18.13
C VAL A 94 -1.12 -1.51 -17.14
N LEU A 95 -0.25 -1.67 -16.15
CA LEU A 95 -0.02 -0.65 -15.11
C LEU A 95 0.52 0.67 -15.68
N ASP A 96 1.40 0.61 -16.67
CA ASP A 96 2.02 1.81 -17.28
C ASP A 96 1.02 2.66 -18.07
N GLU A 97 -0.14 2.10 -18.41
CA GLU A 97 -1.22 2.82 -19.12
C GLU A 97 -2.24 3.46 -18.17
N ILE A 98 -2.19 3.20 -16.86
CA ILE A 98 -3.12 3.78 -15.89
C ILE A 98 -2.73 5.23 -15.58
N PRO A 99 -3.57 6.22 -15.96
CA PRO A 99 -3.29 7.62 -15.67
C PRO A 99 -3.27 7.86 -14.16
N GLY A 100 -2.27 8.58 -13.69
CA GLY A 100 -2.21 8.95 -12.28
C GLY A 100 -1.80 7.83 -11.32
N LEU A 101 -1.35 6.68 -11.81
CA LEU A 101 -0.84 5.60 -10.97
C LEU A 101 0.30 6.11 -10.07
N LEU A 102 0.17 5.91 -8.78
CA LEU A 102 1.14 6.26 -7.74
C LEU A 102 1.88 5.03 -7.23
N SER A 103 1.13 3.99 -6.87
CA SER A 103 1.65 2.71 -6.36
C SER A 103 0.92 1.53 -7.02
N ALA A 104 1.62 0.41 -7.15
CA ALA A 104 1.04 -0.85 -7.62
C ALA A 104 1.77 -2.03 -6.98
N PHE A 105 1.01 -3.00 -6.48
CA PHE A 105 1.53 -4.20 -5.85
C PHE A 105 0.49 -5.33 -5.86
N ILE A 106 0.95 -6.57 -5.94
CA ILE A 106 0.10 -7.73 -5.68
C ILE A 106 0.18 -8.01 -4.17
N ASN A 107 -0.97 -8.00 -3.50
CA ASN A 107 -1.08 -8.40 -2.10
C ASN A 107 -1.52 -9.84 -1.98
N VAL A 108 -0.81 -10.57 -1.13
CA VAL A 108 -1.14 -11.93 -0.70
C VAL A 108 -1.53 -11.87 0.77
N LEU A 109 -2.75 -12.28 1.07
CA LEU A 109 -3.25 -12.44 2.43
C LEU A 109 -3.45 -13.93 2.70
N GLU A 110 -2.67 -14.44 3.64
CA GLU A 110 -2.65 -15.87 4.00
C GLU A 110 -4.01 -16.34 4.55
N PRO A 111 -4.26 -17.66 4.60
CA PRO A 111 -5.41 -18.21 5.28
C PRO A 111 -5.57 -17.65 6.70
N HIS A 112 -6.82 -17.40 7.13
CA HIS A 112 -7.18 -16.96 8.47
C HIS A 112 -6.44 -15.69 8.93
N SER A 113 -6.09 -14.80 7.99
CA SER A 113 -5.36 -13.56 8.26
C SER A 113 -6.24 -12.33 8.00
N SER A 114 -5.88 -11.22 8.63
CA SER A 114 -6.55 -9.93 8.43
C SER A 114 -5.55 -8.78 8.46
N VAL A 115 -5.85 -7.75 7.70
CA VAL A 115 -5.19 -6.44 7.82
C VAL A 115 -5.97 -5.64 8.86
N PRO A 116 -5.36 -5.25 10.00
CA PRO A 116 -6.06 -4.50 11.04
C PRO A 116 -6.70 -3.21 10.53
N PRO A 117 -7.78 -2.72 11.15
CA PRO A 117 -8.38 -1.44 10.80
C PRO A 117 -7.35 -0.31 10.85
N HIS A 118 -7.29 0.47 9.79
CA HIS A 118 -6.37 1.60 9.66
C HIS A 118 -6.88 2.63 8.66
N GLN A 119 -6.38 3.84 8.78
CA GLN A 119 -6.54 4.88 7.77
C GLN A 119 -5.31 4.91 6.87
N GLY A 120 -5.52 5.10 5.58
CA GLY A 120 -4.44 5.17 4.61
C GLY A 120 -3.75 6.54 4.55
N ASP A 121 -3.08 6.78 3.47
CA ASP A 121 -2.07 7.84 3.40
C ASP A 121 -2.65 9.22 3.07
N SER A 122 -3.73 9.30 2.26
CA SER A 122 -4.31 10.59 1.84
C SER A 122 -5.71 10.43 1.23
N ASN A 123 -6.56 11.46 1.41
CA ASN A 123 -7.85 11.56 0.73
C ASN A 123 -7.73 11.92 -0.78
N ALA A 124 -6.54 12.20 -1.25
CA ALA A 124 -6.25 12.37 -2.67
C ALA A 124 -5.88 11.06 -3.37
N ILE A 125 -5.97 9.93 -2.67
CA ILE A 125 -5.65 8.61 -3.19
C ILE A 125 -6.92 7.77 -3.24
N MET A 126 -7.23 7.31 -4.43
CA MET A 126 -8.19 6.25 -4.67
C MET A 126 -7.41 4.93 -4.68
N ARG A 127 -7.69 4.05 -3.71
CA ARG A 127 -7.14 2.70 -3.67
C ARG A 127 -8.06 1.75 -4.41
N VAL A 128 -7.48 0.95 -5.27
CA VAL A 128 -8.22 0.03 -6.14
C VAL A 128 -7.73 -1.39 -5.89
N HIS A 129 -8.67 -2.30 -5.68
CA HIS A 129 -8.40 -3.73 -5.52
C HIS A 129 -9.01 -4.49 -6.69
N LEU A 130 -8.20 -5.29 -7.40
CA LEU A 130 -8.65 -6.26 -8.39
C LEU A 130 -8.37 -7.67 -7.88
N GLY A 131 -9.41 -8.47 -7.70
CA GLY A 131 -9.25 -9.87 -7.28
C GLY A 131 -8.59 -10.71 -8.35
N LEU A 132 -7.41 -11.29 -8.05
CA LEU A 132 -6.69 -12.21 -8.94
C LEU A 132 -6.98 -13.66 -8.59
N HIS A 133 -6.84 -14.01 -7.31
CA HIS A 133 -7.22 -15.29 -6.75
C HIS A 133 -7.90 -15.03 -5.40
N VAL A 134 -9.21 -15.13 -5.40
CA VAL A 134 -10.03 -14.91 -4.20
C VAL A 134 -10.80 -16.19 -3.94
N PRO A 135 -10.50 -16.90 -2.83
CA PRO A 135 -11.20 -18.12 -2.49
C PRO A 135 -12.67 -17.84 -2.14
N ALA A 136 -13.52 -18.83 -2.39
CA ALA A 136 -14.92 -18.79 -1.96
C ALA A 136 -15.02 -18.79 -0.43
N GLY A 137 -15.92 -18.00 0.14
CA GLY A 137 -16.14 -17.89 1.58
C GLY A 137 -16.00 -16.47 2.12
N ASP A 138 -15.72 -16.33 3.41
CA ASP A 138 -15.64 -15.02 4.09
C ASP A 138 -14.29 -14.32 3.79
N CYS A 139 -14.29 -13.60 2.68
CA CYS A 139 -13.15 -12.86 2.16
C CYS A 139 -13.60 -11.48 1.70
N ALA A 140 -13.41 -10.45 2.53
CA ALA A 140 -14.03 -9.15 2.32
C ALA A 140 -13.13 -7.95 2.64
N LEU A 141 -13.60 -6.78 2.25
CA LEU A 141 -13.03 -5.47 2.51
C LEU A 141 -14.12 -4.57 3.10
N ARG A 142 -13.86 -3.98 4.27
CA ARG A 142 -14.70 -2.95 4.89
C ARG A 142 -14.04 -1.58 4.73
N VAL A 143 -14.82 -0.59 4.32
CA VAL A 143 -14.40 0.82 4.25
C VAL A 143 -15.47 1.66 4.96
N GLY A 144 -15.08 2.36 6.01
CA GLY A 144 -16.04 3.02 6.88
C GLY A 144 -17.07 2.03 7.43
N PRO A 145 -18.38 2.30 7.26
CA PRO A 145 -19.44 1.40 7.73
C PRO A 145 -19.76 0.27 6.72
N GLU A 146 -19.26 0.32 5.49
CA GLU A 146 -19.68 -0.58 4.41
C GLU A 146 -18.70 -1.72 4.20
N THR A 147 -19.22 -2.95 4.10
CA THR A 147 -18.45 -4.16 3.77
C THR A 147 -18.84 -4.66 2.39
N ARG A 148 -17.83 -4.98 1.57
CA ARG A 148 -18.01 -5.61 0.26
C ARG A 148 -17.22 -6.91 0.17
N GLN A 149 -17.86 -7.93 -0.38
CA GLN A 149 -17.20 -9.21 -0.64
C GLN A 149 -16.18 -9.07 -1.78
N CYS A 150 -15.03 -9.69 -1.60
CA CYS A 150 -14.04 -9.79 -2.67
C CYS A 150 -14.42 -10.93 -3.63
N GLY A 151 -13.98 -10.82 -4.88
CA GLY A 151 -14.23 -11.86 -5.89
C GLY A 151 -13.18 -11.84 -6.99
N ASN A 152 -13.01 -12.94 -7.69
CA ASN A 152 -12.14 -13.02 -8.86
C ASN A 152 -12.64 -12.10 -9.98
N GLY A 153 -11.78 -11.28 -10.56
CA GLY A 153 -12.14 -10.28 -11.55
C GLY A 153 -13.02 -9.15 -11.02
N THR A 154 -13.26 -9.09 -9.70
CA THR A 154 -14.00 -7.98 -9.09
C THR A 154 -13.06 -6.80 -8.86
N LEU A 155 -13.48 -5.63 -9.34
CA LEU A 155 -12.77 -4.36 -9.13
C LEU A 155 -13.51 -3.52 -8.10
N MET A 156 -12.81 -3.08 -7.08
CA MET A 156 -13.33 -2.19 -6.03
C MET A 156 -12.43 -0.98 -5.92
N ALA A 157 -13.00 0.22 -5.83
CA ALA A 157 -12.25 1.46 -5.65
C ALA A 157 -12.80 2.25 -4.47
N PHE A 158 -11.93 2.75 -3.59
CA PHE A 158 -12.32 3.48 -2.37
C PHE A 158 -11.32 4.59 -2.03
N CYS A 159 -11.77 5.56 -1.24
CA CYS A 159 -10.90 6.59 -0.73
C CYS A 159 -10.01 6.03 0.39
N ASP A 160 -8.68 6.03 0.16
CA ASP A 160 -7.69 5.45 1.06
C ASP A 160 -7.66 6.08 2.46
N ALA A 161 -8.09 7.35 2.60
CA ALA A 161 -8.06 8.05 3.88
C ALA A 161 -9.09 7.53 4.90
N HIS A 162 -10.15 6.86 4.48
CA HIS A 162 -11.13 6.29 5.40
C HIS A 162 -10.57 5.08 6.16
N ASP A 163 -11.09 4.85 7.36
CA ASP A 163 -10.81 3.61 8.10
C ASP A 163 -11.26 2.40 7.29
N HIS A 164 -10.33 1.51 7.03
CA HIS A 164 -10.59 0.30 6.28
C HIS A 164 -9.82 -0.91 6.83
N THR A 165 -10.36 -2.09 6.57
CA THR A 165 -9.78 -3.37 6.97
C THR A 165 -10.17 -4.43 5.95
N SER A 166 -9.35 -5.46 5.80
CA SER A 166 -9.67 -6.61 4.95
C SER A 166 -9.30 -7.90 5.65
N TRP A 167 -10.00 -8.98 5.31
CA TRP A 167 -9.75 -10.29 5.88
C TRP A 167 -9.91 -11.39 4.86
N ASN A 168 -9.30 -12.51 5.20
CA ASN A 168 -9.41 -13.79 4.54
C ASN A 168 -9.60 -14.86 5.63
N LYS A 169 -10.85 -15.30 5.83
CA LYS A 169 -11.18 -16.34 6.82
C LYS A 169 -11.34 -17.73 6.18
N THR A 170 -10.75 -17.92 5.00
CA THR A 170 -10.78 -19.18 4.27
C THR A 170 -9.46 -19.93 4.45
N ASP A 171 -9.42 -21.18 3.96
CA ASP A 171 -8.25 -22.07 4.05
C ASP A 171 -7.25 -21.88 2.88
N ALA A 172 -7.51 -20.94 1.96
CA ALA A 172 -6.63 -20.65 0.83
C ALA A 172 -6.18 -19.19 0.83
N GLN A 173 -5.07 -18.89 0.15
CA GLN A 173 -4.56 -17.53 0.02
C GLN A 173 -5.51 -16.64 -0.79
N ARG A 174 -5.68 -15.39 -0.36
CA ARG A 174 -6.32 -14.34 -1.13
C ARG A 174 -5.26 -13.51 -1.83
N VAL A 175 -5.35 -13.39 -3.14
CA VAL A 175 -4.41 -12.61 -3.97
C VAL A 175 -5.17 -11.50 -4.69
N VAL A 176 -4.74 -10.25 -4.51
CA VAL A 176 -5.34 -9.08 -5.15
C VAL A 176 -4.26 -8.16 -5.72
N LEU A 177 -4.47 -7.62 -6.91
CA LEU A 177 -3.70 -6.50 -7.41
C LEU A 177 -4.26 -5.23 -6.77
N VAL A 178 -3.40 -4.48 -6.10
CA VAL A 178 -3.74 -3.22 -5.43
C VAL A 178 -3.05 -2.07 -6.15
N LEU A 179 -3.81 -1.04 -6.44
CA LEU A 179 -3.35 0.18 -7.08
C LEU A 179 -3.68 1.38 -6.21
N ASP A 180 -2.75 2.29 -6.07
CA ASP A 180 -3.02 3.64 -5.58
C ASP A 180 -2.99 4.57 -6.80
N VAL A 181 -4.12 5.19 -7.08
CA VAL A 181 -4.29 6.13 -8.19
C VAL A 181 -4.65 7.49 -7.61
N VAL A 182 -4.04 8.55 -8.12
CA VAL A 182 -4.43 9.89 -7.70
C VAL A 182 -5.88 10.15 -8.12
N ASP A 183 -6.69 10.64 -7.19
CA ASP A 183 -8.03 11.09 -7.49
C ASP A 183 -7.97 12.19 -8.57
N PRO A 184 -8.80 12.12 -9.63
CA PRO A 184 -8.79 13.08 -10.74
C PRO A 184 -8.85 14.56 -10.31
N ALA A 185 -9.54 14.86 -9.21
CA ALA A 185 -9.60 16.22 -8.64
C ALA A 185 -8.22 16.76 -8.23
N TYR A 186 -7.26 15.87 -7.96
CA TYR A 186 -5.91 16.20 -7.52
C TYR A 186 -4.82 15.82 -8.53
N ALA A 187 -5.15 15.43 -9.75
CA ALA A 187 -4.21 14.88 -10.75
C ALA A 187 -2.97 15.77 -10.99
N ARG A 188 -3.16 17.11 -11.02
CA ARG A 188 -2.06 18.07 -11.21
C ARG A 188 -1.09 18.09 -10.01
N ARG A 189 -1.47 17.58 -8.85
CA ARG A 189 -0.68 17.60 -7.61
C ARG A 189 -0.01 16.26 -7.32
N LYS A 190 0.00 15.29 -8.23
CA LYS A 190 0.48 13.94 -7.97
C LYS A 190 1.89 13.86 -7.35
N HIS A 191 2.84 14.64 -7.85
CA HIS A 191 4.21 14.67 -7.29
C HIS A 191 4.25 15.25 -5.88
N TRP A 192 3.45 16.30 -5.63
CA TRP A 192 3.30 16.89 -4.30
C TRP A 192 2.66 15.90 -3.32
N ILE A 193 1.64 15.16 -3.74
CA ILE A 193 0.98 14.12 -2.94
C ILE A 193 2.00 13.04 -2.59
N CYS A 194 2.72 12.48 -3.58
CA CYS A 194 3.75 11.47 -3.33
C CYS A 194 4.83 11.95 -2.36
N ALA A 195 5.32 13.18 -2.53
CA ALA A 195 6.33 13.74 -1.65
C ALA A 195 5.84 13.85 -0.20
N ASN A 196 4.60 14.30 0.00
CA ASN A 196 4.03 14.43 1.34
C ASN A 196 3.70 13.08 1.97
N VAL A 197 3.24 12.08 1.21
CA VAL A 197 3.01 10.73 1.72
C VAL A 197 4.32 10.08 2.14
N LEU A 198 5.36 10.15 1.31
CA LEU A 198 6.69 9.63 1.65
C LEU A 198 7.26 10.31 2.90
N SER A 199 7.06 11.63 3.01
CA SER A 199 7.46 12.40 4.20
C SER A 199 6.68 11.99 5.44
N ALA A 200 5.35 11.80 5.32
CA ALA A 200 4.50 11.32 6.41
C ALA A 200 4.95 9.93 6.88
N THR A 201 5.25 9.04 5.94
CA THR A 201 5.79 7.70 6.24
C THR A 201 7.12 7.79 6.99
N ALA A 202 8.03 8.68 6.57
CA ALA A 202 9.30 8.91 7.25
C ALA A 202 9.11 9.46 8.68
N VAL A 203 8.15 10.38 8.88
CA VAL A 203 7.82 10.90 10.22
C VAL A 203 7.28 9.79 11.13
N VAL A 204 6.32 8.98 10.64
CA VAL A 204 5.76 7.84 11.40
C VAL A 204 6.86 6.83 11.76
N TRP A 205 7.75 6.53 10.81
CA TRP A 205 8.88 5.64 11.05
C TRP A 205 9.84 6.20 12.11
N LEU A 206 10.14 7.50 12.06
CA LEU A 206 10.96 8.19 13.05
C LEU A 206 10.31 8.14 14.44
N GLU A 207 9.01 8.44 14.53
CA GLU A 207 8.26 8.34 15.81
C GLU A 207 8.31 6.93 16.39
N ALA A 208 8.14 5.90 15.56
CA ALA A 208 8.22 4.51 16.01
C ALA A 208 9.63 4.12 16.51
N ARG A 209 10.67 4.68 15.88
CA ARG A 209 12.07 4.52 16.32
C ARG A 209 12.32 5.22 17.66
N LEU A 210 11.90 6.47 17.78
CA LEU A 210 12.04 7.25 19.02
C LEU A 210 11.25 6.60 20.17
N ALA A 211 10.06 6.08 19.89
CA ALA A 211 9.26 5.36 20.88
C ALA A 211 9.97 4.09 21.38
N ARG A 212 10.60 3.33 20.48
CA ARG A 212 11.41 2.14 20.84
C ARG A 212 12.63 2.52 21.66
N PHE A 213 13.36 3.56 21.26
CA PHE A 213 14.51 4.08 22.01
C PHE A 213 14.11 4.55 23.42
N ARG A 214 13.00 5.29 23.53
CA ARG A 214 12.48 5.71 24.85
C ARG A 214 12.03 4.54 25.71
N ARG A 215 11.46 3.47 25.13
CA ARG A 215 11.10 2.24 25.88
C ARG A 215 12.31 1.50 26.38
N THR A 216 13.39 1.41 25.61
CA THR A 216 14.66 0.81 26.05
C THR A 216 15.36 1.66 27.12
N ALA A 217 15.31 2.98 27.00
CA ALA A 217 15.81 3.89 28.03
C ALA A 217 14.88 3.96 29.27
N ALA A 218 13.57 3.78 29.09
CA ALA A 218 12.58 3.81 30.17
C ALA A 218 12.31 2.44 30.80
N ALA A 219 12.78 1.34 30.22
CA ALA A 219 12.77 0.04 30.90
C ALA A 219 13.64 0.07 32.19
N GLU A 220 14.59 0.99 32.24
CA GLU A 220 15.33 1.32 33.47
C GLU A 220 14.59 2.34 34.35
N LEU A 221 13.64 3.13 33.83
CA LEU A 221 13.03 4.25 34.56
C LEU A 221 11.57 4.16 34.93
N HIS A 222 10.68 3.44 34.28
CA HIS A 222 9.31 3.24 34.79
C HIS A 222 8.30 2.38 34.01
N LYS A 223 7.37 1.77 34.77
CA LYS A 223 6.22 0.95 34.45
C LYS A 223 5.02 1.66 33.78
N SER A 224 5.13 2.85 33.26
CA SER A 224 4.00 3.53 32.57
C SER A 224 4.27 3.70 31.05
N GLY A 225 3.85 2.70 30.28
CA GLY A 225 4.14 2.55 28.85
C GLY A 225 3.36 3.46 27.89
N LYS A 226 3.21 4.76 28.15
CA LYS A 226 2.66 5.71 27.16
C LYS A 226 3.76 6.61 26.62
N THR A 227 4.43 6.17 25.56
CA THR A 227 5.19 7.10 24.71
C THR A 227 4.16 7.90 23.91
N LEU A 228 4.00 9.17 24.25
CA LEU A 228 3.17 10.08 23.47
C LEU A 228 3.82 10.30 22.11
N PRO A 229 3.06 10.21 21.02
CA PRO A 229 3.53 10.60 19.70
C PRO A 229 3.94 12.08 19.72
N LEU A 230 4.76 12.50 18.76
CA LEU A 230 5.08 13.91 18.60
C LEU A 230 3.80 14.75 18.48
N PRO A 231 3.72 15.93 19.09
CA PRO A 231 2.58 16.84 18.91
C PRO A 231 2.25 17.06 17.42
N GLN A 232 0.98 17.09 17.09
CA GLN A 232 0.52 17.21 15.70
C GLN A 232 1.17 18.39 14.93
N PRO A 233 1.34 19.60 15.49
CA PRO A 233 2.03 20.68 14.80
C PRO A 233 3.47 20.32 14.40
N ILE A 234 4.19 19.62 15.26
CA ILE A 234 5.58 19.16 14.98
C ILE A 234 5.58 18.12 13.86
N ARG A 235 4.66 17.16 13.89
CA ARG A 235 4.51 16.16 12.82
C ARG A 235 4.26 16.82 11.47
N THR A 236 3.33 17.76 11.44
CA THR A 236 2.98 18.51 10.23
C THR A 236 4.16 19.36 9.73
N ALA A 237 4.89 20.03 10.62
CA ALA A 237 6.08 20.80 10.28
C ALA A 237 7.19 19.93 9.70
N LEU A 238 7.50 18.79 10.33
CA LEU A 238 8.48 17.81 9.83
C LEU A 238 8.08 17.25 8.46
N ARG A 239 6.82 16.88 8.29
CA ARG A 239 6.32 16.41 6.98
C ARG A 239 6.54 17.46 5.90
N ARG A 240 6.20 18.71 6.15
CA ARG A 240 6.38 19.81 5.19
C ARG A 240 7.85 20.05 4.87
N ALA A 241 8.70 20.07 5.88
CA ALA A 241 10.15 20.26 5.71
C ALA A 241 10.79 19.16 4.86
N LEU A 242 10.39 17.89 5.05
CA LEU A 242 10.86 16.75 4.26
C LEU A 242 10.21 16.69 2.87
N GLY A 243 8.97 17.18 2.75
CA GLY A 243 8.20 17.11 1.50
C GLY A 243 8.76 18.00 0.39
N ILE A 244 9.34 19.15 0.71
CA ILE A 244 9.91 20.08 -0.28
C ILE A 244 11.08 19.45 -1.06
N PRO A 245 12.13 18.93 -0.42
CA PRO A 245 13.23 18.28 -1.15
C PRO A 245 12.79 17.03 -1.90
N LEU A 246 11.87 16.23 -1.35
CA LEU A 246 11.31 15.06 -2.04
C LEU A 246 10.50 15.47 -3.28
N PHE A 247 9.71 16.54 -3.19
CA PHE A 247 8.97 17.06 -4.33
C PHE A 247 9.88 17.50 -5.47
N LEU A 248 11.00 18.15 -5.17
CA LEU A 248 11.98 18.55 -6.16
C LEU A 248 12.75 17.36 -6.75
N TRP A 249 12.97 16.32 -5.97
CA TRP A 249 13.76 15.16 -6.34
C TRP A 249 12.99 14.10 -7.15
N LEU A 250 11.70 13.86 -6.85
CA LEU A 250 10.88 12.84 -7.52
C LEU A 250 10.85 12.96 -9.06
N PRO A 251 10.69 14.15 -9.66
CA PRO A 251 10.76 14.29 -11.12
C PRO A 251 12.16 14.05 -11.71
N LEU A 252 13.22 14.39 -10.96
CA LEU A 252 14.61 14.22 -11.39
C LEU A 252 15.01 12.74 -11.50
N GLN A 253 14.51 11.87 -10.63
CA GLN A 253 14.80 10.45 -10.69
C GLN A 253 14.40 9.81 -12.03
N ARG A 254 13.25 10.21 -12.59
CA ARG A 254 12.80 9.74 -13.89
C ARG A 254 13.78 10.09 -15.01
N ARG A 255 14.43 11.25 -14.90
CA ARG A 255 15.42 11.72 -15.90
C ARG A 255 16.79 11.08 -15.74
N LEU A 256 17.17 10.70 -14.53
CA LEU A 256 18.52 10.21 -14.23
C LEU A 256 18.67 8.68 -14.28
N GLY A 257 17.59 7.93 -14.46
CA GLY A 257 17.59 6.45 -14.59
C GLY A 257 18.27 5.71 -13.41
N LYS A 258 18.43 6.37 -12.25
CA LYS A 258 19.12 5.80 -11.09
C LYS A 258 18.32 4.65 -10.48
N ARG A 259 19.01 3.53 -10.26
CA ARG A 259 18.45 2.33 -9.63
C ARG A 259 18.17 2.59 -8.15
N PRO A 260 16.98 2.21 -7.65
CA PRO A 260 16.65 2.29 -6.24
C PRO A 260 17.39 1.24 -5.40
N PHE A 261 17.40 1.46 -4.08
CA PHE A 261 17.96 0.55 -3.10
C PHE A 261 17.35 -0.85 -3.26
N THR A 262 18.18 -1.85 -3.50
CA THR A 262 17.79 -3.25 -3.42
C THR A 262 17.78 -3.65 -1.96
N THR A 263 16.61 -3.76 -1.35
CA THR A 263 16.47 -4.55 -0.13
C THR A 263 16.61 -6.01 -0.54
N SER A 264 17.73 -6.64 -0.23
CA SER A 264 17.88 -8.08 -0.40
C SER A 264 16.84 -8.77 0.49
N PRO A 265 16.00 -9.68 -0.05
CA PRO A 265 15.11 -10.46 0.79
C PRO A 265 15.95 -11.34 1.73
N ARG A 266 15.62 -11.38 3.02
CA ARG A 266 16.12 -12.45 3.90
C ARG A 266 15.61 -13.77 3.33
N PRO A 267 16.46 -14.81 3.23
CA PRO A 267 15.97 -16.13 2.85
C PRO A 267 14.91 -16.57 3.86
N SER A 268 13.80 -17.09 3.37
CA SER A 268 12.78 -17.76 4.17
C SER A 268 13.45 -18.89 4.93
N PRO A 269 13.19 -19.11 6.24
CA PRO A 269 13.67 -20.30 6.92
C PRO A 269 13.17 -21.53 6.17
N ALA A 270 14.10 -22.40 5.79
CA ALA A 270 13.79 -23.68 5.19
C ALA A 270 12.82 -24.42 6.11
N ALA A 271 11.75 -24.93 5.55
CA ALA A 271 10.87 -25.86 6.24
C ALA A 271 11.71 -27.09 6.61
N ASP A 272 11.94 -27.29 7.90
CA ASP A 272 12.55 -28.52 8.41
C ASP A 272 11.66 -29.68 7.98
N SER A 273 12.21 -30.52 7.11
CA SER A 273 11.63 -31.80 6.77
C SER A 273 11.70 -32.71 8.00
N PRO A 274 10.61 -33.35 8.40
CA PRO A 274 10.73 -34.35 9.47
C PRO A 274 11.54 -35.57 8.95
N SER A 275 12.69 -35.78 9.56
CA SER A 275 13.45 -37.00 9.40
C SER A 275 12.65 -38.16 9.97
N SER A 276 12.51 -39.16 9.15
CA SER A 276 11.98 -40.51 9.38
C SER A 276 12.47 -41.18 10.66
#